data_bf0a11a0b0529b84a92fbdf18082e808
#
_entry.id   bf0a11a0b0529b84a92fbdf18082e808
#
_cell.length_a   1.000
_cell.length_b   1.000
_cell.length_c   1.000
_cell.angle_alpha   90.00
_cell.angle_beta   90.00
_cell.angle_gamma   90.00
#
_symmetry.space_group_name_H-M   'P 1'
#
loop_
_entity.id
_entity.type
_entity.pdbx_description
1 polymer ?
#
loop_
_entity_poly.entity_id
_entity_poly.type
_entity_poly.pdbx_seq_one_letter_code
_entity_poly.pdbx_strand_id
1 'polypeptide(L)'
;MSRAQLVEELKRVVGPRALVEDPAALLTYEADGCVMDLHAPTLVVLPETTEQVAEVVRLTRRAGLPIVPRGAGTGLAGGATPMSGGVVISTTRMDKVLEVDARNRRARVQPGVINWELTQHLTPYGYQFVPDPSSQKACTIGGNIANNSGGPHCLKYGTTTDHVLALRVVLPDGSVIWTGDGRADRIGYDLQGVLTGSEGMCGVITEAWVRLTRLPESLRVVLALFPDIPSASQTVSTVIARGFLPAAMEMMDQLAIKAVNGMYKLGLPESAGAALLIELDGVDDGLDDLLTEITGICENYGAMEVRPAKTAAEQAQVWAARKNAFGAMGRLARSYYLVDTVVPRTRLPATLARVADISRDFRLPIANVFHAGDGNLHPLILFDRRPGGDGWPQAVLRPAGAIQPRQGLPIWARLWRASGAATRWHQRRRCHRRTRSGRCPERGVAVGRETGDT
;
A
#
# COMPACT_ATOMS: atom_id res chain seq x y z
N MET A 1 35.54 -2.50 -13.68
CA MET A 1 35.87 -1.27 -12.91
C MET A 1 36.03 -1.63 -11.46
N SER A 2 37.11 -1.19 -10.78
CA SER A 2 37.30 -1.44 -9.34
C SER A 2 36.34 -0.58 -8.51
N ARG A 3 36.09 -0.98 -7.21
CA ARG A 3 35.26 -0.16 -6.29
C ARG A 3 35.83 1.26 -6.13
N ALA A 4 37.12 1.40 -5.99
CA ALA A 4 37.74 2.73 -5.86
C ALA A 4 37.53 3.63 -7.10
N GLN A 5 37.66 3.06 -8.29
CA GLN A 5 37.35 3.78 -9.53
C GLN A 5 35.87 4.19 -9.62
N LEU A 6 34.96 3.28 -9.23
CA LEU A 6 33.52 3.60 -9.21
C LEU A 6 33.23 4.76 -8.26
N VAL A 7 33.78 4.75 -7.05
CA VAL A 7 33.60 5.82 -6.06
C VAL A 7 34.06 7.17 -6.62
N GLU A 8 35.23 7.25 -7.23
CA GLU A 8 35.75 8.48 -7.79
C GLU A 8 34.88 9.00 -8.97
N GLU A 9 34.43 8.11 -9.86
CA GLU A 9 33.52 8.50 -10.93
C GLU A 9 32.17 8.98 -10.39
N LEU A 10 31.59 8.27 -9.41
CA LEU A 10 30.34 8.69 -8.77
C LEU A 10 30.48 10.05 -8.10
N LYS A 11 31.59 10.32 -7.38
CA LYS A 11 31.86 11.65 -6.78
C LYS A 11 31.92 12.76 -7.83
N ARG A 12 32.44 12.50 -9.03
CA ARG A 12 32.44 13.49 -10.13
C ARG A 12 31.03 13.78 -10.63
N VAL A 13 30.16 12.77 -10.67
CA VAL A 13 28.78 12.92 -11.19
C VAL A 13 27.87 13.66 -10.20
N VAL A 14 27.85 13.23 -8.94
CA VAL A 14 26.88 13.72 -7.96
C VAL A 14 27.50 14.66 -6.90
N GLY A 15 28.81 14.77 -6.87
CA GLY A 15 29.55 15.48 -5.83
C GLY A 15 29.82 14.63 -4.58
N PRO A 16 30.87 14.94 -3.83
CA PRO A 16 31.31 14.11 -2.69
C PRO A 16 30.29 14.05 -1.54
N ARG A 17 29.45 15.08 -1.38
CA ARG A 17 28.42 15.12 -0.33
C ARG A 17 27.16 14.31 -0.67
N ALA A 18 27.05 13.85 -1.90
CA ALA A 18 25.92 13.07 -2.38
C ALA A 18 26.24 11.57 -2.50
N LEU A 19 27.44 11.15 -2.06
CA LEU A 19 27.85 9.75 -2.00
C LEU A 19 28.05 9.36 -0.54
N VAL A 20 27.36 8.30 -0.10
CA VAL A 20 27.52 7.70 1.23
C VAL A 20 28.34 6.43 1.09
N GLU A 21 29.48 6.38 1.77
CA GLU A 21 30.42 5.25 1.77
C GLU A 21 30.86 4.84 3.20
N ASP A 22 30.51 5.68 4.22
CA ASP A 22 30.76 5.36 5.62
C ASP A 22 29.91 4.16 6.07
N PRO A 23 30.54 3.11 6.62
CA PRO A 23 29.84 1.88 7.00
C PRO A 23 28.69 2.10 7.99
N ALA A 24 28.84 3.02 8.96
CA ALA A 24 27.80 3.31 9.94
C ALA A 24 26.59 4.02 9.27
N ALA A 25 26.85 4.96 8.35
CA ALA A 25 25.81 5.65 7.61
C ALA A 25 25.08 4.71 6.61
N LEU A 26 25.76 3.72 6.05
CA LEU A 26 25.14 2.72 5.16
C LEU A 26 24.08 1.88 5.86
N LEU A 27 24.18 1.65 7.17
CA LEU A 27 23.20 0.87 7.95
C LEU A 27 21.81 1.56 7.95
N THR A 28 21.73 2.86 7.74
CA THR A 28 20.41 3.55 7.62
C THR A 28 19.65 3.20 6.37
N TYR A 29 20.29 2.50 5.43
CA TYR A 29 19.72 2.07 4.14
C TYR A 29 19.62 0.54 4.02
N GLU A 30 19.89 -0.22 5.09
CA GLU A 30 19.92 -1.68 5.06
C GLU A 30 18.56 -2.35 4.94
N ALA A 31 17.47 -1.60 5.26
CA ALA A 31 16.09 -2.08 5.16
C ALA A 31 15.15 -0.92 4.74
N ASP A 32 13.94 -1.28 4.38
CA ASP A 32 12.79 -0.37 4.33
C ASP A 32 11.89 -0.58 5.58
N GLY A 33 10.59 -0.29 5.50
CA GLY A 33 9.64 -0.56 6.59
C GLY A 33 9.41 -2.06 6.84
N CYS A 34 9.84 -2.94 5.93
CA CYS A 34 9.90 -4.38 6.15
C CYS A 34 11.27 -4.72 6.78
N VAL A 35 11.33 -4.68 8.09
CA VAL A 35 12.58 -4.89 8.87
C VAL A 35 12.95 -6.38 9.06
N MET A 36 12.45 -7.24 8.19
CA MET A 36 12.67 -8.70 8.31
C MET A 36 14.08 -9.12 7.92
N ASP A 37 14.58 -8.56 6.82
CA ASP A 37 15.90 -8.81 6.28
C ASP A 37 16.70 -7.51 6.26
N LEU A 38 17.91 -7.55 6.83
CA LEU A 38 18.80 -6.39 6.93
C LEU A 38 20.04 -6.65 6.07
N HIS A 39 20.22 -5.80 5.05
CA HIS A 39 21.35 -5.92 4.11
C HIS A 39 21.94 -4.54 3.84
N ALA A 40 23.17 -4.31 4.31
CA ALA A 40 23.86 -3.05 4.05
C ALA A 40 24.21 -2.92 2.55
N PRO A 41 23.94 -1.77 1.90
CA PRO A 41 24.38 -1.52 0.54
C PRO A 41 25.89 -1.35 0.45
N THR A 42 26.43 -1.52 -0.75
CA THR A 42 27.84 -1.22 -1.03
C THR A 42 28.12 0.28 -1.01
N LEU A 43 27.19 1.07 -1.55
CA LEU A 43 27.23 2.54 -1.64
C LEU A 43 25.80 3.07 -1.70
N VAL A 44 25.60 4.32 -1.25
CA VAL A 44 24.35 5.06 -1.50
C VAL A 44 24.66 6.35 -2.26
N VAL A 45 23.89 6.64 -3.29
CA VAL A 45 24.02 7.84 -4.12
C VAL A 45 22.73 8.64 -4.04
N LEU A 46 22.85 9.96 -3.84
CA LEU A 46 21.73 10.90 -3.73
C LEU A 46 21.76 11.91 -4.88
N PRO A 47 21.32 11.53 -6.09
CA PRO A 47 21.28 12.41 -7.24
C PRO A 47 20.21 13.50 -7.08
N GLU A 48 20.37 14.61 -7.82
CA GLU A 48 19.44 15.74 -7.86
C GLU A 48 18.77 15.90 -9.23
N THR A 49 19.33 15.27 -10.29
CA THR A 49 18.83 15.38 -11.67
C THR A 49 18.70 14.03 -12.35
N THR A 50 17.87 13.97 -13.39
CA THR A 50 17.72 12.79 -14.26
C THR A 50 19.03 12.37 -14.90
N GLU A 51 19.83 13.34 -15.33
CA GLU A 51 21.11 13.13 -16.01
C GLU A 51 22.12 12.47 -15.06
N GLN A 52 22.15 12.90 -13.79
CA GLN A 52 22.95 12.26 -12.75
C GLN A 52 22.50 10.82 -12.51
N VAL A 53 21.19 10.56 -12.40
CA VAL A 53 20.66 9.19 -12.27
C VAL A 53 21.11 8.33 -13.46
N ALA A 54 20.99 8.82 -14.68
CA ALA A 54 21.36 8.09 -15.88
C ALA A 54 22.85 7.71 -15.88
N GLU A 55 23.73 8.62 -15.48
CA GLU A 55 25.16 8.31 -15.42
C GLU A 55 25.49 7.38 -14.25
N VAL A 56 24.87 7.54 -13.09
CA VAL A 56 25.01 6.60 -11.95
C VAL A 56 24.60 5.19 -12.37
N VAL A 57 23.48 5.03 -13.09
CA VAL A 57 23.05 3.73 -13.63
C VAL A 57 24.11 3.12 -14.56
N ARG A 58 24.65 3.90 -15.51
CA ARG A 58 25.69 3.42 -16.45
C ARG A 58 26.97 2.99 -15.71
N LEU A 59 27.43 3.80 -14.74
CA LEU A 59 28.62 3.51 -13.94
C LEU A 59 28.46 2.25 -13.11
N THR A 60 27.33 2.12 -12.41
CA THR A 60 27.00 0.97 -11.56
C THR A 60 26.92 -0.31 -12.38
N ARG A 61 26.26 -0.24 -13.55
CA ARG A 61 26.17 -1.37 -14.49
C ARG A 61 27.56 -1.78 -15.00
N ARG A 62 28.43 -0.81 -15.37
CA ARG A 62 29.83 -1.10 -15.77
C ARG A 62 30.64 -1.77 -14.66
N ALA A 63 30.30 -1.49 -13.41
CA ALA A 63 30.92 -2.13 -12.25
C ALA A 63 30.35 -3.54 -11.96
N GLY A 64 29.26 -3.96 -12.62
CA GLY A 64 28.61 -5.23 -12.40
C GLY A 64 27.86 -5.31 -11.07
N LEU A 65 27.46 -4.15 -10.49
CA LEU A 65 26.76 -4.10 -9.21
C LEU A 65 25.23 -3.95 -9.43
N PRO A 66 24.42 -4.56 -8.54
CA PRO A 66 22.98 -4.34 -8.52
C PRO A 66 22.64 -2.88 -8.22
N ILE A 67 21.47 -2.44 -8.70
CA ILE A 67 20.91 -1.12 -8.43
C ILE A 67 19.61 -1.29 -7.66
N VAL A 68 19.44 -0.52 -6.57
CA VAL A 68 18.23 -0.51 -5.77
C VAL A 68 17.72 0.93 -5.69
N PRO A 69 16.66 1.29 -6.44
CA PRO A 69 16.02 2.59 -6.29
C PRO A 69 15.35 2.72 -4.91
N ARG A 70 15.45 3.89 -4.28
CA ARG A 70 14.87 4.14 -2.97
C ARG A 70 14.29 5.55 -2.87
N GLY A 71 13.07 5.66 -2.40
CA GLY A 71 12.48 6.89 -1.88
C GLY A 71 12.79 7.07 -0.39
N ALA A 72 11.77 7.29 0.43
CA ALA A 72 11.93 7.40 1.88
C ALA A 72 12.13 6.05 2.61
N GLY A 73 11.93 4.92 1.94
CA GLY A 73 12.06 3.59 2.55
C GLY A 73 10.91 3.24 3.51
N THR A 74 9.73 3.78 3.29
CA THR A 74 8.53 3.50 4.11
C THR A 74 7.74 2.28 3.64
N GLY A 75 8.15 1.66 2.52
CA GLY A 75 7.51 0.46 1.97
C GLY A 75 7.60 -0.73 2.93
N LEU A 76 6.63 -1.66 2.83
CA LEU A 76 6.47 -2.81 3.72
C LEU A 76 6.76 -4.14 3.01
N ALA A 77 7.22 -4.08 1.75
CA ALA A 77 7.44 -5.26 0.92
C ALA A 77 8.92 -5.65 0.74
N GLY A 78 9.85 -4.86 1.28
CA GLY A 78 11.29 -5.11 1.13
C GLY A 78 11.87 -4.64 -0.22
N GLY A 79 11.10 -3.93 -1.06
CA GLY A 79 11.53 -3.50 -2.40
C GLY A 79 12.73 -2.53 -2.41
N ALA A 80 12.96 -1.81 -1.31
CA ALA A 80 14.10 -0.91 -1.16
C ALA A 80 15.27 -1.51 -0.35
N THR A 81 15.20 -2.80 0.01
CA THR A 81 16.25 -3.54 0.74
C THR A 81 17.30 -4.07 -0.23
N PRO A 82 18.59 -3.73 -0.08
CA PRO A 82 19.64 -4.14 -1.01
C PRO A 82 20.13 -5.58 -0.75
N MET A 83 19.28 -6.58 -1.02
CA MET A 83 19.47 -8.00 -0.73
C MET A 83 20.84 -8.58 -1.14
N SER A 84 21.44 -8.08 -2.20
CA SER A 84 22.74 -8.54 -2.72
C SER A 84 23.84 -7.47 -2.59
N GLY A 85 23.68 -6.52 -1.66
CA GLY A 85 24.49 -5.32 -1.63
C GLY A 85 24.15 -4.37 -2.78
N GLY A 86 25.18 -3.85 -3.49
CA GLY A 86 24.97 -2.99 -4.64
C GLY A 86 24.87 -1.50 -4.31
N VAL A 87 24.41 -0.72 -5.26
CA VAL A 87 24.28 0.73 -5.15
C VAL A 87 22.80 1.11 -4.95
N VAL A 88 22.50 1.73 -3.82
CA VAL A 88 21.20 2.36 -3.58
C VAL A 88 21.20 3.73 -4.24
N ILE A 89 20.22 3.99 -5.10
CA ILE A 89 19.95 5.31 -5.68
C ILE A 89 18.79 5.92 -4.89
N SER A 90 19.11 6.80 -3.94
CA SER A 90 18.10 7.49 -3.14
C SER A 90 17.65 8.77 -3.86
N THR A 91 16.37 8.85 -4.19
CA THR A 91 15.80 10.00 -4.91
C THR A 91 15.38 11.15 -3.98
N THR A 92 15.70 11.09 -2.70
CA THR A 92 15.23 12.04 -1.68
C THR A 92 15.70 13.48 -1.87
N ARG A 93 16.75 13.73 -2.70
CA ARG A 93 17.18 15.07 -3.11
C ARG A 93 16.51 15.58 -4.39
N MET A 94 15.72 14.76 -5.04
CA MET A 94 14.90 15.12 -6.19
C MET A 94 13.49 15.49 -5.68
N ASP A 95 13.35 16.59 -4.97
CA ASP A 95 12.20 16.95 -4.13
C ASP A 95 11.42 18.18 -4.63
N LYS A 96 11.57 18.55 -5.90
CA LYS A 96 10.95 19.75 -6.45
C LYS A 96 9.59 19.48 -7.09
N VAL A 97 8.61 20.35 -6.80
CA VAL A 97 7.41 20.51 -7.62
C VAL A 97 7.82 21.41 -8.80
N LEU A 98 7.90 20.83 -10.00
CA LEU A 98 8.45 21.47 -11.18
C LEU A 98 7.42 22.37 -11.89
N GLU A 99 6.15 21.96 -11.85
CA GLU A 99 5.07 22.67 -12.55
C GLU A 99 3.71 22.31 -11.92
N VAL A 100 2.81 23.30 -11.80
CA VAL A 100 1.40 23.11 -11.44
C VAL A 100 0.54 23.67 -12.55
N ASP A 101 -0.09 22.80 -13.32
CA ASP A 101 -1.05 23.13 -14.35
C ASP A 101 -2.49 22.90 -13.81
N ALA A 102 -2.96 23.85 -13.00
CA ALA A 102 -4.26 23.77 -12.35
C ALA A 102 -5.42 23.74 -13.37
N ARG A 103 -5.27 24.36 -14.54
CA ARG A 103 -6.30 24.35 -15.60
C ARG A 103 -6.53 22.95 -16.15
N ASN A 104 -5.46 22.17 -16.33
CA ASN A 104 -5.51 20.80 -16.81
C ASN A 104 -5.49 19.77 -15.67
N ARG A 105 -5.58 20.21 -14.41
CA ARG A 105 -5.63 19.38 -13.20
C ARG A 105 -4.47 18.40 -13.12
N ARG A 106 -3.25 18.89 -13.30
CA ARG A 106 -2.03 18.08 -13.25
C ARG A 106 -0.87 18.86 -12.67
N ALA A 107 0.10 18.14 -12.12
CA ALA A 107 1.37 18.69 -11.69
C ALA A 107 2.53 17.80 -12.15
N ARG A 108 3.67 18.42 -12.45
CA ARG A 108 4.92 17.73 -12.73
C ARG A 108 5.83 17.82 -11.53
N VAL A 109 6.24 16.67 -11.01
CA VAL A 109 6.97 16.56 -9.75
C VAL A 109 8.18 15.64 -9.90
N GLN A 110 9.18 15.87 -9.07
CA GLN A 110 10.29 14.96 -8.87
C GLN A 110 9.91 13.84 -7.89
N PRO A 111 10.56 12.66 -7.96
CA PRO A 111 10.16 11.47 -7.20
C PRO A 111 10.38 11.58 -5.69
N GLY A 112 11.27 12.46 -5.22
CA GLY A 112 11.57 12.69 -3.81
C GLY A 112 10.60 13.64 -3.10
N VAL A 113 9.66 14.27 -3.82
CA VAL A 113 8.61 15.10 -3.19
C VAL A 113 7.82 14.26 -2.21
N ILE A 114 7.67 14.74 -0.97
CA ILE A 114 6.87 14.08 0.05
C ILE A 114 5.38 14.21 -0.29
N ASN A 115 4.64 13.10 -0.18
CA ASN A 115 3.23 13.04 -0.55
C ASN A 115 2.40 14.15 0.11
N TRP A 116 2.53 14.31 1.42
CA TRP A 116 1.82 15.34 2.18
C TRP A 116 2.20 16.76 1.75
N GLU A 117 3.49 17.00 1.48
CA GLU A 117 3.99 18.31 1.06
C GLU A 117 3.46 18.70 -0.32
N LEU A 118 3.30 17.72 -1.23
CA LEU A 118 2.64 17.97 -2.51
C LEU A 118 1.20 18.45 -2.29
N THR A 119 0.41 17.78 -1.45
CA THR A 119 -0.97 18.21 -1.14
C THR A 119 -0.98 19.61 -0.52
N GLN A 120 -0.07 19.92 0.42
CA GLN A 120 0.03 21.28 0.99
C GLN A 120 0.36 22.32 -0.08
N HIS A 121 1.27 22.00 -1.01
CA HIS A 121 1.62 22.88 -2.12
C HIS A 121 0.44 23.13 -3.08
N LEU A 122 -0.44 22.16 -3.25
CA LEU A 122 -1.59 22.21 -4.15
C LEU A 122 -2.83 22.88 -3.53
N THR A 123 -2.95 22.89 -2.21
CA THR A 123 -4.10 23.45 -1.48
C THR A 123 -4.45 24.89 -1.88
N PRO A 124 -3.51 25.83 -2.07
CA PRO A 124 -3.83 27.19 -2.52
C PRO A 124 -4.46 27.26 -3.92
N TYR A 125 -4.29 26.21 -4.74
CA TYR A 125 -4.90 26.10 -6.06
C TYR A 125 -6.28 25.41 -6.01
N GLY A 126 -6.76 24.98 -4.83
CA GLY A 126 -8.01 24.24 -4.66
C GLY A 126 -7.91 22.75 -5.01
N TYR A 127 -6.69 22.18 -4.98
CA TYR A 127 -6.42 20.78 -5.33
C TYR A 127 -5.65 20.05 -4.26
N GLN A 128 -5.65 18.71 -4.37
CA GLN A 128 -4.88 17.78 -3.56
C GLN A 128 -4.36 16.61 -4.43
N PHE A 129 -3.37 15.89 -3.91
CA PHE A 129 -2.96 14.59 -4.42
C PHE A 129 -3.56 13.51 -3.52
N VAL A 130 -4.52 12.75 -4.03
CA VAL A 130 -5.42 11.91 -3.23
C VAL A 130 -4.81 10.64 -2.68
N PRO A 131 -3.96 9.86 -3.40
CA PRO A 131 -3.36 8.67 -2.81
C PRO A 131 -2.63 9.05 -1.51
N ASP A 132 -3.22 8.64 -0.37
CA ASP A 132 -2.80 9.08 0.96
C ASP A 132 -2.46 7.91 1.89
N PRO A 133 -1.40 7.13 1.59
CA PRO A 133 -0.99 6.04 2.47
C PRO A 133 -0.77 6.53 3.91
N SER A 134 -0.87 5.65 4.89
CA SER A 134 -0.66 6.01 6.30
C SER A 134 0.71 6.68 6.54
N SER A 135 1.69 6.40 5.67
CA SER A 135 3.02 7.02 5.66
C SER A 135 3.10 8.37 4.93
N GLN A 136 1.99 8.99 4.51
CA GLN A 136 1.97 10.16 3.61
C GLN A 136 2.86 11.33 4.04
N LYS A 137 3.12 11.49 5.35
CA LYS A 137 4.00 12.54 5.90
C LYS A 137 5.49 12.24 5.72
N ALA A 138 5.84 11.06 5.27
CA ALA A 138 7.22 10.61 5.10
C ALA A 138 7.47 9.98 3.72
N CYS A 139 6.50 9.29 3.14
CA CYS A 139 6.65 8.64 1.84
C CYS A 139 6.78 9.67 0.71
N THR A 140 7.49 9.27 -0.35
CA THR A 140 7.74 10.11 -1.52
C THR A 140 6.85 9.71 -2.70
N ILE A 141 6.59 10.63 -3.61
CA ILE A 141 5.79 10.38 -4.82
C ILE A 141 6.38 9.25 -5.66
N GLY A 142 7.70 9.20 -5.83
CA GLY A 142 8.37 8.09 -6.55
C GLY A 142 8.18 6.74 -5.85
N GLY A 143 8.20 6.72 -4.51
CA GLY A 143 7.88 5.54 -3.71
C GLY A 143 6.42 5.12 -3.86
N ASN A 144 5.48 6.07 -3.85
CA ASN A 144 4.06 5.78 -4.08
C ASN A 144 3.84 5.17 -5.46
N ILE A 145 4.48 5.71 -6.51
CA ILE A 145 4.39 5.18 -7.87
C ILE A 145 5.01 3.79 -7.96
N ALA A 146 6.22 3.60 -7.42
CA ALA A 146 6.91 2.31 -7.46
C ALA A 146 6.14 1.18 -6.79
N ASN A 147 5.41 1.47 -5.71
CA ASN A 147 4.61 0.49 -4.97
C ASN A 147 3.12 0.48 -5.36
N ASN A 148 2.68 1.34 -6.29
CA ASN A 148 1.26 1.59 -6.54
C ASN A 148 0.48 1.81 -5.23
N SER A 149 0.98 2.71 -4.40
CA SER A 149 0.46 2.90 -3.05
C SER A 149 -1.01 3.28 -3.06
N GLY A 150 -1.75 2.67 -2.14
CA GLY A 150 -3.12 3.04 -1.81
C GLY A 150 -3.19 3.84 -0.51
N GLY A 151 -4.38 3.86 0.08
CA GLY A 151 -4.67 4.51 1.35
C GLY A 151 -6.17 4.48 1.65
N PRO A 152 -6.61 5.14 2.72
CA PRO A 152 -8.01 5.14 3.14
C PRO A 152 -9.00 5.57 2.05
N HIS A 153 -8.57 6.47 1.16
CA HIS A 153 -9.43 7.09 0.16
C HIS A 153 -9.49 6.32 -1.18
N CYS A 154 -8.84 5.15 -1.26
CA CYS A 154 -8.83 4.32 -2.49
C CYS A 154 -10.22 3.87 -2.92
N LEU A 155 -11.16 3.69 -1.99
CA LEU A 155 -12.55 3.31 -2.30
C LEU A 155 -13.18 4.25 -3.33
N LYS A 156 -13.03 5.56 -3.14
CA LYS A 156 -13.63 6.58 -3.99
C LYS A 156 -12.71 7.05 -5.11
N TYR A 157 -11.43 7.18 -4.83
CA TYR A 157 -10.52 7.90 -5.70
C TYR A 157 -9.52 6.99 -6.44
N GLY A 158 -9.45 5.71 -6.09
CA GLY A 158 -8.50 4.76 -6.68
C GLY A 158 -7.12 4.81 -6.04
N THR A 159 -6.20 4.06 -6.62
CA THR A 159 -4.81 3.94 -6.17
C THR A 159 -3.89 4.89 -6.96
N THR A 160 -2.59 4.85 -6.68
CA THR A 160 -1.61 5.72 -7.35
C THR A 160 -1.64 5.58 -8.88
N THR A 161 -1.89 4.38 -9.43
CA THR A 161 -1.97 4.15 -10.89
C THR A 161 -3.02 5.02 -11.58
N ASP A 162 -4.13 5.33 -10.87
CA ASP A 162 -5.23 6.15 -11.41
C ASP A 162 -4.85 7.64 -11.48
N HIS A 163 -3.77 8.02 -10.80
CA HIS A 163 -3.29 9.39 -10.69
C HIS A 163 -1.96 9.65 -11.42
N VAL A 164 -1.35 8.64 -12.06
CA VAL A 164 -0.13 8.82 -12.87
C VAL A 164 -0.51 9.09 -14.31
N LEU A 165 -0.06 10.22 -14.88
CA LEU A 165 -0.33 10.61 -16.26
C LEU A 165 0.85 10.33 -17.18
N ALA A 166 2.09 10.54 -16.73
CA ALA A 166 3.30 10.20 -17.45
C ALA A 166 4.49 10.08 -16.49
N LEU A 167 5.49 9.32 -16.86
CA LEU A 167 6.72 9.10 -16.09
C LEU A 167 7.95 9.41 -16.94
N ARG A 168 8.93 10.11 -16.36
CA ARG A 168 10.30 10.18 -16.86
C ARG A 168 11.11 9.13 -16.13
N VAL A 169 11.69 8.21 -16.86
CA VAL A 169 12.33 7.02 -16.29
C VAL A 169 13.71 6.83 -16.89
N VAL A 170 14.67 6.51 -16.04
CA VAL A 170 15.99 6.02 -16.44
C VAL A 170 15.93 4.49 -16.49
N LEU A 171 16.11 3.92 -17.67
CA LEU A 171 16.10 2.48 -17.91
C LEU A 171 17.41 1.80 -17.45
N PRO A 172 17.46 0.46 -17.34
CA PRO A 172 18.66 -0.25 -16.86
C PRO A 172 19.93 -0.04 -17.71
N ASP A 173 19.80 0.42 -18.95
CA ASP A 173 20.95 0.77 -19.82
C ASP A 173 21.43 2.23 -19.63
N GLY A 174 20.71 3.01 -18.82
CA GLY A 174 20.94 4.44 -18.61
C GLY A 174 20.32 5.34 -19.68
N SER A 175 19.49 4.80 -20.59
CA SER A 175 18.66 5.62 -21.47
C SER A 175 17.52 6.27 -20.69
N VAL A 176 17.04 7.42 -21.16
CA VAL A 176 15.96 8.19 -20.53
C VAL A 176 14.77 8.21 -21.46
N ILE A 177 13.61 7.84 -20.94
CA ILE A 177 12.36 7.87 -21.70
C ILE A 177 11.28 8.65 -20.97
N TRP A 178 10.31 9.17 -21.73
CA TRP A 178 9.00 9.57 -21.24
C TRP A 178 7.96 8.53 -21.68
N THR A 179 7.06 8.14 -20.78
CA THR A 179 5.98 7.18 -21.09
C THR A 179 4.75 7.85 -21.75
N GLY A 180 4.73 9.16 -21.80
CA GLY A 180 3.67 9.98 -22.36
C GLY A 180 3.96 11.47 -22.19
N ASP A 181 3.02 12.32 -22.60
CA ASP A 181 3.12 13.78 -22.57
C ASP A 181 2.35 14.45 -21.42
N GLY A 182 1.91 13.66 -20.45
CA GLY A 182 1.13 14.16 -19.31
C GLY A 182 -0.35 14.38 -19.60
N ARG A 183 -0.88 13.88 -20.73
CA ARG A 183 -2.32 13.87 -21.04
C ARG A 183 -2.98 12.61 -20.48
N ALA A 184 -4.29 12.67 -20.30
CA ALA A 184 -5.06 11.50 -19.84
C ALA A 184 -5.20 10.44 -20.94
N ASP A 185 -5.35 10.88 -22.20
CA ASP A 185 -5.48 9.99 -23.34
C ASP A 185 -4.09 9.48 -23.77
N ARG A 186 -3.97 8.18 -23.90
CA ARG A 186 -2.71 7.50 -24.19
C ARG A 186 -2.81 6.76 -25.50
N ILE A 187 -1.80 6.90 -26.36
CA ILE A 187 -1.67 6.15 -27.59
C ILE A 187 -0.56 5.12 -27.43
N GLY A 188 -0.84 3.86 -27.75
CA GLY A 188 0.12 2.76 -27.66
C GLY A 188 0.01 1.92 -26.39
N TYR A 189 1.13 1.29 -25.99
CA TYR A 189 1.17 0.43 -24.80
C TYR A 189 1.11 1.24 -23.51
N ASP A 190 0.44 0.69 -22.49
CA ASP A 190 0.36 1.30 -21.14
C ASP A 190 1.68 1.06 -20.37
N LEU A 191 2.73 1.79 -20.73
CA LEU A 191 4.03 1.70 -20.05
C LEU A 191 3.97 2.25 -18.63
N GLN A 192 3.07 3.21 -18.33
CA GLN A 192 2.89 3.69 -16.98
C GLN A 192 2.34 2.60 -16.06
N GLY A 193 1.37 1.80 -16.54
CA GLY A 193 0.84 0.67 -15.79
C GLY A 193 1.87 -0.42 -15.54
N VAL A 194 2.86 -0.61 -16.44
CA VAL A 194 3.97 -1.54 -16.22
C VAL A 194 4.95 -1.01 -15.17
N LEU A 195 5.21 0.29 -15.17
CA LEU A 195 6.19 0.94 -14.29
C LEU A 195 5.63 1.25 -12.91
N THR A 196 4.33 1.55 -12.82
CA THR A 196 3.63 1.76 -11.55
C THR A 196 3.43 0.42 -10.85
N GLY A 197 3.92 0.29 -9.62
CA GLY A 197 3.91 -0.97 -8.88
C GLY A 197 5.03 -1.95 -9.27
N SER A 198 6.04 -1.48 -10.05
CA SER A 198 7.19 -2.31 -10.44
C SER A 198 8.29 -2.40 -9.37
N GLU A 199 8.13 -1.72 -8.24
CA GLU A 199 9.11 -1.65 -7.13
C GLU A 199 10.53 -1.26 -7.59
N GLY A 200 10.62 -0.46 -8.66
CA GLY A 200 11.90 -0.02 -9.23
C GLY A 200 12.63 -1.06 -10.08
N MET A 201 12.06 -2.24 -10.31
CA MET A 201 12.70 -3.32 -11.10
C MET A 201 12.84 -2.96 -12.60
N CYS A 202 11.97 -2.10 -13.12
CA CYS A 202 11.96 -1.74 -14.54
C CYS A 202 12.77 -0.46 -14.86
N GLY A 203 13.20 0.29 -13.85
CA GLY A 203 13.96 1.53 -14.00
C GLY A 203 13.79 2.48 -12.81
N VAL A 204 14.49 3.61 -12.87
CA VAL A 204 14.46 4.65 -11.83
C VAL A 204 13.59 5.80 -12.30
N ILE A 205 12.47 6.05 -11.60
CA ILE A 205 11.59 7.19 -11.89
C ILE A 205 12.30 8.47 -11.45
N THR A 206 12.31 9.48 -12.33
CA THR A 206 12.98 10.76 -12.06
C THR A 206 12.07 11.98 -12.17
N GLU A 207 10.95 11.86 -12.86
CA GLU A 207 9.85 12.84 -12.85
C GLU A 207 8.52 12.12 -13.09
N ALA A 208 7.44 12.73 -12.63
CA ALA A 208 6.09 12.25 -12.88
C ALA A 208 5.15 13.41 -13.18
N TRP A 209 4.27 13.25 -14.17
CA TRP A 209 3.03 14.00 -14.26
C TRP A 209 1.96 13.27 -13.46
N VAL A 210 1.39 13.96 -12.48
CA VAL A 210 0.32 13.41 -11.62
C VAL A 210 -0.96 14.19 -11.81
N ARG A 211 -2.09 13.48 -11.71
CA ARG A 211 -3.44 14.04 -11.75
C ARG A 211 -3.78 14.69 -10.40
N LEU A 212 -4.41 15.86 -10.46
CA LEU A 212 -4.88 16.57 -9.29
C LEU A 212 -6.37 16.35 -9.10
N THR A 213 -6.77 16.12 -7.86
CA THR A 213 -8.16 16.01 -7.44
C THR A 213 -8.59 17.30 -6.75
N ARG A 214 -9.78 17.79 -7.07
CA ARG A 214 -10.33 18.98 -6.41
C ARG A 214 -10.51 18.70 -4.91
N LEU A 215 -10.22 19.69 -4.08
CA LEU A 215 -10.58 19.63 -2.68
C LEU A 215 -12.10 19.54 -2.56
N PRO A 216 -12.66 18.67 -1.71
CA PRO A 216 -14.09 18.63 -1.45
C PRO A 216 -14.55 19.93 -0.78
N GLU A 217 -15.79 20.34 -1.03
CA GLU A 217 -16.37 21.53 -0.38
C GLU A 217 -16.62 21.26 1.11
N SER A 218 -17.08 20.07 1.43
CA SER A 218 -17.42 19.65 2.79
C SER A 218 -17.06 18.20 3.05
N LEU A 219 -16.88 17.90 4.34
CA LEU A 219 -16.62 16.57 4.87
C LEU A 219 -17.60 16.25 5.99
N ARG A 220 -17.99 14.97 6.10
CA ARG A 220 -18.68 14.40 7.28
C ARG A 220 -17.97 13.14 7.68
N VAL A 221 -17.71 13.01 8.97
CA VAL A 221 -17.03 11.84 9.55
C VAL A 221 -17.93 11.24 10.62
N VAL A 222 -18.13 9.94 10.57
CA VAL A 222 -18.87 9.20 11.59
C VAL A 222 -18.05 8.00 12.06
N LEU A 223 -18.05 7.76 13.36
CA LEU A 223 -17.49 6.58 13.99
C LEU A 223 -18.64 5.72 14.54
N ALA A 224 -18.80 4.52 13.98
CA ALA A 224 -19.81 3.55 14.42
C ALA A 224 -19.12 2.38 15.16
N LEU A 225 -19.66 2.00 16.31
CA LEU A 225 -19.15 0.92 17.14
C LEU A 225 -20.08 -0.28 17.06
N PHE A 226 -19.53 -1.46 16.87
CA PHE A 226 -20.29 -2.70 16.69
C PHE A 226 -19.89 -3.76 17.72
N PRO A 227 -20.80 -4.68 18.08
CA PRO A 227 -20.50 -5.78 18.97
C PRO A 227 -19.50 -6.76 18.38
N ASP A 228 -19.42 -6.86 17.04
CA ASP A 228 -18.56 -7.79 16.33
C ASP A 228 -18.20 -7.31 14.92
N ILE A 229 -17.19 -7.98 14.32
CA ILE A 229 -16.73 -7.72 12.96
C ILE A 229 -17.78 -8.07 11.89
N PRO A 230 -18.53 -9.19 11.98
CA PRO A 230 -19.59 -9.50 11.02
C PRO A 230 -20.60 -8.36 10.84
N SER A 231 -21.12 -7.80 11.93
CA SER A 231 -22.09 -6.69 11.89
C SER A 231 -21.52 -5.45 11.17
N ALA A 232 -20.30 -5.05 11.53
CA ALA A 232 -19.60 -3.96 10.88
C ALA A 232 -19.37 -4.24 9.38
N SER A 233 -18.99 -5.47 9.01
CA SER A 233 -18.75 -5.86 7.59
C SER A 233 -20.04 -5.91 6.78
N GLN A 234 -21.16 -6.29 7.37
CA GLN A 234 -22.49 -6.22 6.73
C GLN A 234 -22.87 -4.78 6.42
N THR A 235 -22.62 -3.86 7.37
CA THR A 235 -22.81 -2.42 7.17
C THR A 235 -22.03 -1.92 5.95
N VAL A 236 -20.73 -2.22 5.88
CA VAL A 236 -19.87 -1.84 4.72
C VAL A 236 -20.45 -2.36 3.41
N SER A 237 -20.80 -3.64 3.36
CA SER A 237 -21.34 -4.28 2.17
C SER A 237 -22.66 -3.63 1.73
N THR A 238 -23.53 -3.29 2.69
CA THR A 238 -24.85 -2.69 2.42
C THR A 238 -24.74 -1.25 1.96
N VAL A 239 -23.86 -0.43 2.56
CA VAL A 239 -23.60 0.95 2.12
C VAL A 239 -23.21 0.96 0.65
N ILE A 240 -22.25 0.11 0.26
CA ILE A 240 -21.80 0.03 -1.14
C ILE A 240 -22.90 -0.55 -2.06
N ALA A 241 -23.62 -1.58 -1.62
CA ALA A 241 -24.67 -2.22 -2.43
C ALA A 241 -25.86 -1.28 -2.72
N ARG A 242 -26.11 -0.30 -1.83
CA ARG A 242 -27.11 0.75 -2.05
C ARG A 242 -26.64 1.88 -2.98
N GLY A 243 -25.39 1.79 -3.47
CA GLY A 243 -24.82 2.78 -4.39
C GLY A 243 -24.16 3.97 -3.70
N PHE A 244 -24.06 3.99 -2.37
CA PHE A 244 -23.31 5.02 -1.67
C PHE A 244 -21.81 4.80 -1.86
N LEU A 245 -21.08 5.88 -2.10
CA LEU A 245 -19.64 5.85 -2.30
C LEU A 245 -18.95 6.79 -1.30
N PRO A 246 -18.73 6.36 -0.05
CA PRO A 246 -17.97 7.12 0.93
C PRO A 246 -16.54 7.39 0.44
N ALA A 247 -15.95 8.50 0.90
CA ALA A 247 -14.54 8.79 0.64
C ALA A 247 -13.63 7.74 1.26
N ALA A 248 -13.97 7.30 2.47
CA ALA A 248 -13.27 6.22 3.18
C ALA A 248 -14.22 5.39 4.05
N MET A 249 -13.88 4.10 4.22
CA MET A 249 -14.50 3.20 5.18
C MET A 249 -13.41 2.35 5.83
N GLU A 250 -13.09 2.66 7.10
CA GLU A 250 -11.94 2.13 7.82
C GLU A 250 -12.38 1.32 9.01
N MET A 251 -11.82 0.12 9.20
CA MET A 251 -12.20 -0.75 10.30
C MET A 251 -11.04 -1.07 11.23
N MET A 252 -11.35 -1.16 12.52
CA MET A 252 -10.46 -1.62 13.59
C MET A 252 -11.17 -2.70 14.40
N ASP A 253 -10.49 -3.80 14.72
CA ASP A 253 -11.00 -4.82 15.63
C ASP A 253 -10.81 -4.44 17.09
N GLN A 254 -11.28 -5.29 18.00
CA GLN A 254 -11.21 -5.06 19.45
C GLN A 254 -9.78 -4.85 19.97
N LEU A 255 -8.77 -5.59 19.45
CA LEU A 255 -7.37 -5.41 19.86
C LEU A 255 -6.85 -4.05 19.41
N ALA A 256 -7.18 -3.65 18.20
CA ALA A 256 -6.81 -2.34 17.66
C ALA A 256 -7.50 -1.20 18.44
N ILE A 257 -8.78 -1.33 18.75
CA ILE A 257 -9.54 -0.38 19.60
C ILE A 257 -8.85 -0.21 20.96
N LYS A 258 -8.47 -1.30 21.60
CA LYS A 258 -7.77 -1.27 22.89
C LYS A 258 -6.44 -0.53 22.82
N ALA A 259 -5.63 -0.81 21.79
CA ALA A 259 -4.35 -0.15 21.60
C ALA A 259 -4.49 1.36 21.36
N VAL A 260 -5.42 1.74 20.47
CA VAL A 260 -5.70 3.13 20.10
C VAL A 260 -6.30 3.91 21.25
N ASN A 261 -7.27 3.32 21.98
CA ASN A 261 -7.91 3.96 23.12
C ASN A 261 -6.90 4.30 24.23
N GLY A 262 -5.93 3.42 24.47
CA GLY A 262 -4.82 3.65 25.39
C GLY A 262 -3.91 4.81 24.99
N MET A 263 -3.86 5.19 23.71
CA MET A 263 -3.00 6.27 23.19
C MET A 263 -3.77 7.59 23.02
N TYR A 264 -4.97 7.55 22.44
CA TYR A 264 -5.73 8.72 22.02
C TYR A 264 -6.89 9.09 22.96
N LYS A 265 -7.20 8.25 23.93
CA LYS A 265 -8.27 8.47 24.92
C LYS A 265 -9.63 8.82 24.29
N LEU A 266 -10.00 8.10 23.23
CA LEU A 266 -11.25 8.32 22.49
C LEU A 266 -12.50 7.90 23.30
N GLY A 267 -12.32 7.30 24.48
CA GLY A 267 -13.43 6.80 25.30
C GLY A 267 -14.23 5.70 24.62
N LEU A 268 -13.57 4.87 23.79
CA LEU A 268 -14.24 3.75 23.12
C LEU A 268 -14.47 2.63 24.13
N PRO A 269 -15.69 2.05 24.21
CA PRO A 269 -15.98 0.95 25.14
C PRO A 269 -15.14 -0.29 24.77
N GLU A 270 -14.54 -0.94 25.76
CA GLU A 270 -13.76 -2.17 25.57
C GLU A 270 -14.61 -3.36 25.09
N SER A 271 -15.93 -3.26 25.26
CA SER A 271 -16.91 -4.23 24.75
C SER A 271 -17.15 -4.15 23.25
N ALA A 272 -16.68 -3.08 22.57
CA ALA A 272 -16.81 -2.97 21.14
C ALA A 272 -15.90 -4.00 20.43
N GLY A 273 -16.52 -4.88 19.65
CA GLY A 273 -15.79 -5.88 18.85
C GLY A 273 -15.23 -5.30 17.55
N ALA A 274 -15.84 -4.22 17.02
CA ALA A 274 -15.33 -3.49 15.86
C ALA A 274 -15.70 -2.00 15.94
N ALA A 275 -14.81 -1.15 15.38
CA ALA A 275 -15.06 0.27 15.13
C ALA A 275 -14.94 0.53 13.62
N LEU A 276 -15.95 1.16 13.04
CA LEU A 276 -16.03 1.54 11.64
C LEU A 276 -16.04 3.07 11.54
N LEU A 277 -14.98 3.62 10.95
CA LEU A 277 -14.87 5.02 10.58
C LEU A 277 -15.35 5.19 9.14
N ILE A 278 -16.32 6.07 8.92
CA ILE A 278 -16.84 6.39 7.58
C ILE A 278 -16.63 7.88 7.34
N GLU A 279 -16.03 8.22 6.20
CA GLU A 279 -15.91 9.59 5.74
C GLU A 279 -16.72 9.80 4.46
N LEU A 280 -17.51 10.85 4.46
CA LEU A 280 -18.25 11.36 3.30
C LEU A 280 -17.65 12.69 2.90
N ASP A 281 -17.44 12.88 1.61
CA ASP A 281 -16.94 14.13 1.06
C ASP A 281 -17.63 14.49 -0.25
N GLY A 282 -17.73 15.77 -0.52
CA GLY A 282 -18.34 16.26 -1.76
C GLY A 282 -18.84 17.68 -1.66
N VAL A 283 -19.90 17.96 -2.41
CA VAL A 283 -20.69 19.19 -2.32
C VAL A 283 -21.43 19.17 -0.99
N ASP A 284 -21.55 20.32 -0.31
CA ASP A 284 -22.16 20.39 1.02
C ASP A 284 -23.65 19.99 1.01
N ASP A 285 -24.34 20.38 -0.06
CA ASP A 285 -25.75 20.04 -0.27
C ASP A 285 -25.95 18.52 -0.37
N GLY A 286 -26.82 17.98 0.49
CA GLY A 286 -27.14 16.54 0.55
C GLY A 286 -26.19 15.66 1.37
N LEU A 287 -25.04 16.18 1.88
CA LEU A 287 -24.15 15.36 2.71
C LEU A 287 -24.77 14.96 4.05
N ASP A 288 -25.61 15.79 4.64
CA ASP A 288 -26.28 15.48 5.92
C ASP A 288 -27.40 14.44 5.73
N ASP A 289 -28.09 14.45 4.60
CA ASP A 289 -29.07 13.41 4.25
C ASP A 289 -28.36 12.07 4.05
N LEU A 290 -27.24 12.08 3.30
CA LEU A 290 -26.41 10.89 3.10
C LEU A 290 -25.85 10.34 4.42
N LEU A 291 -25.39 11.22 5.33
CA LEU A 291 -24.93 10.84 6.66
C LEU A 291 -26.06 10.17 7.45
N THR A 292 -27.27 10.71 7.37
CA THR A 292 -28.46 10.17 8.05
C THR A 292 -28.80 8.78 7.53
N GLU A 293 -28.78 8.58 6.22
CA GLU A 293 -29.03 7.25 5.64
C GLU A 293 -27.97 6.22 6.05
N ILE A 294 -26.71 6.60 6.01
CA ILE A 294 -25.60 5.70 6.42
C ILE A 294 -25.67 5.40 7.92
N THR A 295 -26.00 6.37 8.76
CA THR A 295 -26.24 6.18 10.18
C THR A 295 -27.36 5.15 10.42
N GLY A 296 -28.49 5.28 9.72
CA GLY A 296 -29.59 4.31 9.78
C GLY A 296 -29.17 2.91 9.33
N ILE A 297 -28.26 2.78 8.36
CA ILE A 297 -27.70 1.47 7.97
C ILE A 297 -26.85 0.90 9.13
N CYS A 298 -26.00 1.71 9.77
CA CYS A 298 -25.20 1.26 10.92
C CYS A 298 -26.10 0.74 12.05
N GLU A 299 -27.15 1.47 12.40
CA GLU A 299 -28.11 1.09 13.44
C GLU A 299 -28.86 -0.20 13.09
N ASN A 300 -29.31 -0.37 11.85
CA ASN A 300 -30.00 -1.57 11.36
C ASN A 300 -29.13 -2.83 11.43
N TYR A 301 -27.80 -2.69 11.38
CA TYR A 301 -26.85 -3.80 11.57
C TYR A 301 -26.29 -3.89 12.99
N GLY A 302 -26.97 -3.26 13.96
CA GLY A 302 -26.69 -3.43 15.38
C GLY A 302 -25.51 -2.62 15.89
N ALA A 303 -25.24 -1.45 15.30
CA ALA A 303 -24.28 -0.53 15.89
C ALA A 303 -24.68 -0.20 17.33
N MET A 304 -23.76 -0.41 18.28
CA MET A 304 -23.94 -0.10 19.70
C MET A 304 -23.99 1.40 19.95
N GLU A 305 -23.28 2.15 19.10
CA GLU A 305 -23.17 3.59 19.14
C GLU A 305 -22.76 4.12 17.77
N VAL A 306 -23.34 5.25 17.36
CA VAL A 306 -22.94 6.00 16.16
C VAL A 306 -22.64 7.43 16.58
N ARG A 307 -21.39 7.88 16.36
CA ARG A 307 -20.87 9.20 16.77
C ARG A 307 -20.49 10.02 15.55
N PRO A 308 -21.34 10.92 15.04
CA PRO A 308 -20.91 11.91 14.04
C PRO A 308 -19.91 12.88 14.69
N ALA A 309 -18.79 13.12 14.04
CA ALA A 309 -17.82 14.14 14.45
C ALA A 309 -18.37 15.54 14.11
N LYS A 310 -18.64 16.34 15.12
CA LYS A 310 -19.32 17.65 14.98
C LYS A 310 -18.38 18.79 14.62
N THR A 311 -17.08 18.63 14.89
CA THR A 311 -16.05 19.65 14.68
C THR A 311 -14.87 19.10 13.89
N ALA A 312 -14.15 19.98 13.21
CA ALA A 312 -12.91 19.61 12.53
C ALA A 312 -11.85 19.00 13.49
N ALA A 313 -11.86 19.42 14.75
CA ALA A 313 -10.97 18.86 15.78
C ALA A 313 -11.33 17.40 16.11
N GLU A 314 -12.61 17.08 16.24
CA GLU A 314 -13.09 15.71 16.46
C GLU A 314 -12.79 14.82 15.24
N GLN A 315 -13.03 15.32 14.00
CA GLN A 315 -12.66 14.62 12.77
C GLN A 315 -11.16 14.31 12.74
N ALA A 316 -10.33 15.30 13.02
CA ALA A 316 -8.88 15.13 13.05
C ALA A 316 -8.44 14.13 14.13
N GLN A 317 -9.08 14.10 15.30
CA GLN A 317 -8.77 13.18 16.39
C GLN A 317 -9.09 11.73 16.00
N VAL A 318 -10.25 11.48 15.41
CA VAL A 318 -10.66 10.13 14.97
C VAL A 318 -9.73 9.65 13.86
N TRP A 319 -9.40 10.50 12.89
CA TRP A 319 -8.45 10.17 11.84
C TRP A 319 -7.02 9.93 12.36
N ALA A 320 -6.56 10.75 13.32
CA ALA A 320 -5.25 10.55 13.93
C ALA A 320 -5.16 9.19 14.62
N ALA A 321 -6.21 8.78 15.33
CA ALA A 321 -6.30 7.47 15.97
C ALA A 321 -6.21 6.34 14.94
N ARG A 322 -6.96 6.42 13.83
CA ARG A 322 -6.93 5.40 12.78
C ARG A 322 -5.58 5.37 12.03
N LYS A 323 -5.05 6.54 11.62
CA LYS A 323 -3.78 6.60 10.87
C LYS A 323 -2.58 6.13 11.71
N ASN A 324 -2.60 6.31 13.03
CA ASN A 324 -1.52 5.87 13.91
C ASN A 324 -1.80 4.54 14.62
N ALA A 325 -2.84 3.81 14.23
CA ALA A 325 -3.20 2.54 14.84
C ALA A 325 -2.05 1.53 14.82
N PHE A 326 -1.26 1.47 13.73
CA PHE A 326 -0.08 0.59 13.67
C PHE A 326 0.96 0.92 14.76
N GLY A 327 1.26 2.21 14.97
CA GLY A 327 2.16 2.65 16.05
C GLY A 327 1.60 2.33 17.44
N ALA A 328 0.28 2.37 17.62
CA ALA A 328 -0.37 2.04 18.88
C ALA A 328 -0.19 0.55 19.27
N MET A 329 0.04 -0.36 18.30
CA MET A 329 0.29 -1.78 18.58
C MET A 329 1.52 -2.02 19.46
N GLY A 330 2.49 -1.10 19.48
CA GLY A 330 3.62 -1.14 20.40
C GLY A 330 3.24 -1.15 21.89
N ARG A 331 1.99 -0.84 22.23
CA ARG A 331 1.45 -0.98 23.60
C ARG A 331 1.01 -2.41 23.93
N LEU A 332 0.75 -3.23 22.91
CA LEU A 332 0.29 -4.61 23.07
C LEU A 332 1.44 -5.60 22.96
N ALA A 333 2.43 -5.34 22.11
CA ALA A 333 3.59 -6.19 21.90
C ALA A 333 4.81 -5.37 21.46
N ARG A 334 6.01 -5.87 21.70
CA ARG A 334 7.27 -5.21 21.31
C ARG A 334 7.51 -5.18 19.80
N SER A 335 6.92 -6.13 19.10
CA SER A 335 7.09 -6.30 17.65
C SER A 335 5.79 -6.75 17.02
N TYR A 336 5.62 -6.44 15.75
CA TYR A 336 4.56 -7.01 14.93
C TYR A 336 5.06 -7.29 13.53
N TYR A 337 4.42 -8.25 12.88
CA TYR A 337 4.56 -8.49 11.46
C TYR A 337 3.27 -8.10 10.76
N LEU A 338 3.39 -7.15 9.82
CA LEU A 338 2.27 -6.68 9.03
C LEU A 338 2.14 -7.54 7.77
N VAL A 339 0.93 -8.03 7.53
CA VAL A 339 0.54 -8.66 6.26
C VAL A 339 -0.36 -7.68 5.52
N ASP A 340 -0.10 -7.48 4.23
CA ASP A 340 -0.94 -6.68 3.34
C ASP A 340 -1.59 -7.59 2.30
N THR A 341 -2.91 -7.58 2.22
CA THR A 341 -3.66 -8.46 1.31
C THR A 341 -5.01 -7.85 0.93
N VAL A 342 -5.48 -8.17 -0.27
CA VAL A 342 -6.78 -7.70 -0.77
C VAL A 342 -7.70 -8.88 -1.01
N VAL A 343 -8.94 -8.75 -0.56
CA VAL A 343 -10.00 -9.74 -0.79
C VAL A 343 -11.25 -9.05 -1.36
N PRO A 344 -12.09 -9.76 -2.14
CA PRO A 344 -13.41 -9.24 -2.47
C PRO A 344 -14.17 -8.88 -1.20
N ARG A 345 -14.81 -7.72 -1.14
CA ARG A 345 -15.56 -7.22 0.03
C ARG A 345 -16.52 -8.26 0.63
N THR A 346 -17.21 -9.01 -0.23
CA THR A 346 -18.12 -10.09 0.18
C THR A 346 -17.41 -11.24 0.92
N ARG A 347 -16.09 -11.31 0.87
CA ARG A 347 -15.27 -12.31 1.56
C ARG A 347 -14.66 -11.79 2.86
N LEU A 348 -14.77 -10.51 3.15
CA LEU A 348 -14.22 -9.91 4.37
C LEU A 348 -14.62 -10.65 5.65
N PRO A 349 -15.94 -10.93 5.91
CA PRO A 349 -16.33 -11.61 7.15
C PRO A 349 -15.69 -13.00 7.28
N ALA A 350 -15.72 -13.79 6.21
CA ALA A 350 -15.16 -15.13 6.22
C ALA A 350 -13.63 -15.13 6.36
N THR A 351 -12.96 -14.16 5.75
CA THR A 351 -11.49 -14.02 5.87
C THR A 351 -11.10 -13.63 7.28
N LEU A 352 -11.77 -12.65 7.89
CA LEU A 352 -11.50 -12.21 9.25
C LEU A 352 -11.81 -13.29 10.30
N ALA A 353 -12.90 -14.05 10.12
CA ALA A 353 -13.16 -15.24 10.94
C ALA A 353 -12.00 -16.23 10.87
N ARG A 354 -11.46 -16.48 9.65
CA ARG A 354 -10.31 -17.38 9.48
C ARG A 354 -9.03 -16.82 10.08
N VAL A 355 -8.81 -15.50 10.04
CA VAL A 355 -7.69 -14.83 10.74
C VAL A 355 -7.81 -15.07 12.26
N ALA A 356 -8.99 -14.94 12.83
CA ALA A 356 -9.25 -15.22 14.25
C ALA A 356 -8.98 -16.68 14.61
N ASP A 357 -9.36 -17.65 13.74
CA ASP A 357 -9.03 -19.06 13.94
C ASP A 357 -7.52 -19.29 13.95
N ILE A 358 -6.80 -18.70 12.98
CA ILE A 358 -5.34 -18.79 12.89
C ILE A 358 -4.69 -18.20 14.15
N SER A 359 -5.18 -17.05 14.62
CA SER A 359 -4.70 -16.44 15.87
C SER A 359 -4.80 -17.42 17.03
N ARG A 360 -5.94 -18.11 17.18
CA ARG A 360 -6.15 -19.12 18.22
C ARG A 360 -5.26 -20.36 18.03
N ASP A 361 -5.20 -20.92 16.80
CA ASP A 361 -4.43 -22.12 16.46
C ASP A 361 -2.95 -21.94 16.80
N PHE A 362 -2.38 -20.75 16.53
CA PHE A 362 -0.97 -20.45 16.74
C PHE A 362 -0.68 -19.75 18.07
N ARG A 363 -1.71 -19.39 18.83
CA ARG A 363 -1.59 -18.62 20.10
C ARG A 363 -0.82 -17.32 19.92
N LEU A 364 -0.99 -16.67 18.79
CA LEU A 364 -0.40 -15.37 18.47
C LEU A 364 -1.53 -14.36 18.30
N PRO A 365 -1.59 -13.28 19.10
CA PRO A 365 -2.58 -12.24 18.91
C PRO A 365 -2.41 -11.61 17.53
N ILE A 366 -3.52 -11.45 16.81
CA ILE A 366 -3.57 -10.76 15.53
C ILE A 366 -4.56 -9.61 15.65
N ALA A 367 -4.08 -8.39 15.53
CA ALA A 367 -4.91 -7.20 15.45
C ALA A 367 -5.22 -6.87 13.97
N ASN A 368 -6.43 -6.38 13.70
CA ASN A 368 -6.83 -6.03 12.35
C ASN A 368 -7.19 -4.55 12.27
N VAL A 369 -6.49 -3.84 11.38
CA VAL A 369 -6.74 -2.43 11.04
C VAL A 369 -6.70 -2.33 9.53
N PHE A 370 -7.80 -1.98 8.87
CA PHE A 370 -7.88 -2.17 7.42
C PHE A 370 -8.86 -1.23 6.73
N HIS A 371 -8.71 -1.14 5.40
CA HIS A 371 -9.60 -0.40 4.51
C HIS A 371 -10.80 -1.30 4.15
N ALA A 372 -11.89 -1.18 4.92
CA ALA A 372 -13.05 -2.04 4.72
C ALA A 372 -13.78 -1.77 3.41
N GLY A 373 -13.69 -0.54 2.91
CA GLY A 373 -14.38 -0.11 1.70
C GLY A 373 -13.89 -0.78 0.42
N ASP A 374 -12.59 -1.06 0.30
CA ASP A 374 -11.97 -1.68 -0.87
C ASP A 374 -11.53 -3.13 -0.66
N GLY A 375 -11.60 -3.62 0.58
CA GLY A 375 -11.25 -5.00 0.94
C GLY A 375 -9.76 -5.22 1.19
N ASN A 376 -8.99 -4.16 1.40
CA ASN A 376 -7.57 -4.25 1.72
C ASN A 376 -7.36 -4.46 3.23
N LEU A 377 -6.88 -5.65 3.59
CA LEU A 377 -6.67 -6.11 4.97
C LEU A 377 -5.22 -5.97 5.40
N HIS A 378 -5.02 -5.49 6.62
CA HIS A 378 -3.71 -5.40 7.26
C HIS A 378 -3.67 -6.15 8.61
N PRO A 379 -3.69 -7.49 8.63
CA PRO A 379 -3.50 -8.24 9.85
C PRO A 379 -2.09 -8.00 10.43
N LEU A 380 -2.04 -7.60 11.71
CA LEU A 380 -0.81 -7.39 12.46
C LEU A 380 -0.61 -8.54 13.42
N ILE A 381 0.34 -9.42 13.14
CA ILE A 381 0.69 -10.53 14.00
C ILE A 381 1.61 -10.00 15.10
N LEU A 382 1.10 -9.98 16.34
CA LEU A 382 1.80 -9.41 17.48
C LEU A 382 2.67 -10.45 18.19
N PHE A 383 3.91 -10.09 18.54
CA PHE A 383 4.82 -10.97 19.25
C PHE A 383 5.90 -10.19 20.01
N ASP A 384 6.45 -10.82 21.05
CA ASP A 384 7.56 -10.25 21.79
C ASP A 384 8.88 -10.89 21.33
N ARG A 385 9.70 -10.11 20.61
CA ARG A 385 11.08 -10.49 20.31
C ARG A 385 11.97 -10.13 21.51
N ARG A 386 12.66 -11.11 22.07
CA ARG A 386 13.67 -10.84 23.11
C ARG A 386 14.96 -10.33 22.46
N PRO A 387 15.62 -9.30 23.01
CA PRO A 387 16.96 -8.91 22.58
C PRO A 387 17.90 -10.11 22.72
N GLY A 388 18.62 -10.49 21.65
CA GLY A 388 19.57 -11.62 21.65
C GLY A 388 18.95 -13.01 21.52
N GLY A 389 17.65 -13.15 21.33
CA GLY A 389 17.00 -14.42 21.01
C GLY A 389 17.13 -14.77 19.53
N ASP A 390 17.46 -16.02 19.24
CA ASP A 390 17.54 -16.55 17.89
C ASP A 390 16.18 -16.38 17.17
N GLY A 391 16.19 -15.59 16.10
CA GLY A 391 15.20 -15.61 15.03
C GLY A 391 13.76 -15.27 15.41
N TRP A 392 13.02 -14.92 14.39
CA TRP A 392 11.55 -14.80 14.35
C TRP A 392 10.90 -16.09 14.90
N PRO A 393 9.70 -16.05 15.49
CA PRO A 393 8.97 -17.27 15.83
C PRO A 393 9.00 -18.19 14.62
N GLN A 394 9.66 -19.33 14.72
CA GLN A 394 9.89 -20.26 13.58
C GLN A 394 8.59 -20.63 12.85
N ALA A 395 7.43 -20.48 13.53
CA ALA A 395 6.11 -20.63 12.94
C ALA A 395 5.77 -19.55 11.90
N VAL A 396 6.39 -18.35 11.97
CA VAL A 396 6.04 -17.20 11.10
C VAL A 396 6.88 -17.20 9.82
N LEU A 397 8.13 -17.69 9.87
CA LEU A 397 9.15 -17.38 8.86
C LEU A 397 9.82 -18.57 8.15
N ARG A 398 9.34 -19.79 8.27
CA ARG A 398 9.92 -20.85 7.43
C ARG A 398 9.52 -20.66 5.98
N PRO A 399 10.49 -20.40 5.06
CA PRO A 399 10.20 -20.37 3.62
C PRO A 399 9.51 -21.67 3.18
N ALA A 400 8.65 -21.56 2.19
CA ALA A 400 7.88 -22.71 1.66
C ALA A 400 8.73 -23.92 1.21
N GLY A 401 10.04 -23.74 1.00
CA GLY A 401 10.99 -24.80 0.66
C GLY A 401 11.54 -25.62 1.84
N ALA A 402 11.33 -25.15 3.09
CA ALA A 402 11.85 -25.82 4.30
C ALA A 402 10.78 -26.65 5.05
N ILE A 403 9.59 -26.80 4.47
CA ILE A 403 8.46 -27.50 5.10
C ILE A 403 8.55 -28.99 4.80
N GLN A 404 8.77 -29.78 5.84
CA GLN A 404 8.50 -31.21 5.74
C GLN A 404 6.99 -31.43 5.50
N PRO A 405 6.57 -32.38 4.65
CA PRO A 405 5.17 -32.55 4.23
C PRO A 405 4.16 -32.78 5.37
N ARG A 406 4.61 -33.02 6.59
CA ARG A 406 3.78 -33.32 7.77
C ARG A 406 3.59 -32.11 8.72
N GLN A 407 4.26 -30.97 8.51
CA GLN A 407 4.07 -29.77 9.32
C GLN A 407 3.27 -28.75 8.52
N GLY A 408 2.16 -28.27 9.06
CA GLY A 408 1.20 -27.39 8.36
C GLY A 408 1.85 -26.13 7.76
N LEU A 409 1.15 -25.51 6.82
CA LEU A 409 1.59 -24.29 6.13
C LEU A 409 1.90 -23.16 7.11
N PRO A 410 2.91 -22.31 6.85
CA PRO A 410 3.17 -21.10 7.62
C PRO A 410 1.94 -20.21 7.73
N ILE A 411 1.85 -19.39 8.78
CA ILE A 411 0.70 -18.52 9.06
C ILE A 411 0.35 -17.65 7.84
N TRP A 412 1.34 -17.02 7.19
CA TRP A 412 1.12 -16.19 6.00
C TRP A 412 0.56 -16.98 4.81
N ALA A 413 0.98 -18.22 4.61
CA ALA A 413 0.46 -19.07 3.54
C ALA A 413 -0.99 -19.52 3.81
N ARG A 414 -1.39 -19.63 5.09
CA ARG A 414 -2.77 -19.88 5.48
C ARG A 414 -3.64 -18.63 5.29
N LEU A 415 -3.12 -17.45 5.65
CA LEU A 415 -3.77 -16.17 5.39
C LEU A 415 -3.95 -15.94 3.88
N TRP A 416 -2.92 -16.22 3.09
CA TRP A 416 -2.98 -16.12 1.63
C TRP A 416 -4.00 -17.10 1.00
N ARG A 417 -4.13 -18.33 1.52
CA ARG A 417 -5.17 -19.26 1.10
C ARG A 417 -6.58 -18.83 1.54
N ALA A 418 -6.70 -18.20 2.70
CA ALA A 418 -7.97 -17.65 3.17
C ALA A 418 -8.50 -16.53 2.27
N SER A 419 -7.62 -15.76 1.62
CA SER A 419 -7.98 -14.73 0.64
C SER A 419 -8.56 -15.27 -0.68
N GLY A 420 -8.59 -16.58 -0.90
CA GLY A 420 -9.09 -17.19 -2.15
C GLY A 420 -8.17 -17.04 -3.37
N ALA A 421 -7.03 -16.36 -3.22
CA ALA A 421 -6.07 -16.14 -4.32
C ALA A 421 -5.38 -17.45 -4.77
N ALA A 422 -5.23 -18.43 -3.86
CA ALA A 422 -4.55 -19.70 -4.14
C ALA A 422 -5.31 -20.64 -5.07
N THR A 423 -6.63 -20.61 -5.09
CA THR A 423 -7.44 -21.59 -5.84
C THR A 423 -7.36 -21.41 -7.35
N ARG A 424 -7.21 -20.18 -7.85
CA ARG A 424 -7.09 -19.91 -9.30
C ARG A 424 -5.73 -20.22 -9.88
N TRP A 425 -4.65 -20.14 -9.10
CA TRP A 425 -3.30 -20.38 -9.59
C TRP A 425 -3.00 -21.87 -9.74
N HIS A 426 -3.50 -22.72 -8.83
CA HIS A 426 -3.37 -24.18 -8.92
C HIS A 426 -4.23 -24.81 -10.03
N GLN A 427 -5.40 -24.24 -10.34
CA GLN A 427 -6.21 -24.72 -11.48
C GLN A 427 -5.53 -24.42 -12.81
N ARG A 428 -4.87 -23.27 -12.99
CA ARG A 428 -4.11 -22.98 -14.23
C ARG A 428 -2.87 -23.87 -14.41
N ARG A 429 -2.15 -24.23 -13.33
CA ARG A 429 -1.00 -25.16 -13.44
C ARG A 429 -1.40 -26.60 -13.73
N ARG A 430 -2.57 -27.05 -13.33
CA ARG A 430 -3.07 -28.39 -13.71
C ARG A 430 -3.43 -28.49 -15.20
N CYS A 431 -3.85 -27.41 -15.82
CA CYS A 431 -4.10 -27.35 -17.25
C CYS A 431 -2.80 -27.43 -18.08
N HIS A 432 -1.75 -26.69 -17.64
CA HIS A 432 -0.44 -26.67 -18.35
C HIS A 432 0.40 -27.95 -18.22
N ARG A 433 0.21 -28.76 -17.16
CA ARG A 433 0.89 -30.07 -17.04
C ARG A 433 0.24 -31.18 -17.83
N ARG A 434 -1.03 -31.04 -18.25
CA ARG A 434 -1.74 -32.08 -19.06
C ARG A 434 -1.54 -31.95 -20.58
N THR A 435 -0.91 -30.85 -21.06
CA THR A 435 -0.64 -30.69 -22.50
C THR A 435 0.67 -31.30 -22.99
N ARG A 436 1.45 -31.98 -22.12
CA ARG A 436 2.65 -32.73 -22.54
C ARG A 436 2.42 -34.27 -22.73
N SER A 437 1.21 -34.76 -22.49
CA SER A 437 0.84 -36.13 -22.84
C SER A 437 -0.52 -36.10 -23.56
N GLY A 438 -0.48 -36.37 -24.84
CA GLY A 438 -1.54 -36.21 -25.84
C GLY A 438 -2.95 -36.65 -25.46
N ARG A 439 -3.90 -35.95 -26.12
CA ARG A 439 -5.34 -36.14 -26.24
C ARG A 439 -6.20 -35.54 -25.14
N CYS A 440 -6.81 -34.42 -25.54
CA CYS A 440 -8.01 -33.85 -24.91
C CYS A 440 -9.25 -34.49 -25.57
N PRO A 441 -10.23 -35.03 -24.83
CA PRO A 441 -11.50 -35.41 -25.43
C PRO A 441 -12.35 -34.16 -25.64
N GLU A 442 -12.80 -33.96 -26.87
CA GLU A 442 -13.81 -32.98 -27.25
C GLU A 442 -15.11 -33.25 -26.48
N ARG A 443 -15.57 -32.31 -25.71
CA ARG A 443 -16.95 -32.28 -25.23
C ARG A 443 -17.74 -31.41 -26.20
N GLY A 444 -18.58 -32.08 -26.98
CA GLY A 444 -19.54 -31.46 -27.86
C GLY A 444 -20.52 -30.59 -27.08
N VAL A 445 -20.62 -29.33 -27.52
CA VAL A 445 -21.69 -28.42 -27.15
C VAL A 445 -22.89 -28.77 -28.01
N ALA A 446 -23.91 -29.39 -27.42
CA ALA A 446 -25.21 -29.58 -28.06
C ALA A 446 -25.91 -28.21 -28.14
N VAL A 447 -26.01 -27.68 -29.35
CA VAL A 447 -26.89 -26.55 -29.68
C VAL A 447 -28.29 -27.09 -29.82
N GLY A 448 -29.13 -26.91 -28.81
CA GLY A 448 -30.57 -27.14 -28.92
C GLY A 448 -31.19 -26.07 -29.83
N ARG A 449 -31.68 -26.48 -30.98
CA ARG A 449 -32.65 -25.73 -31.79
C ARG A 449 -34.02 -25.88 -31.13
N GLU A 450 -34.59 -24.87 -30.59
CA GLU A 450 -36.02 -24.76 -30.41
C GLU A 450 -36.64 -24.20 -31.69
N THR A 451 -37.39 -25.05 -32.36
CA THR A 451 -38.33 -24.68 -33.42
C THR A 451 -39.58 -24.11 -32.77
N GLY A 452 -40.03 -22.97 -33.27
CA GLY A 452 -41.29 -22.35 -32.89
C GLY A 452 -42.51 -23.19 -33.33
N ASP A 453 -43.61 -22.94 -32.67
CA ASP A 453 -44.92 -22.79 -33.31
C ASP A 453 -45.97 -22.28 -32.29
N THR A 454 -46.71 -21.31 -32.79
CA THR A 454 -47.95 -20.62 -32.36
C THR A 454 -47.82 -19.51 -31.33
#